data_4a6d8c201f88ecd07b83f5ce78cdcdbc
#
_entry.id   4a6d8c201f88ecd07b83f5ce78cdcdbc
#
_cell.length_a   1.000
_cell.length_b   1.000
_cell.length_c   1.000
_cell.angle_alpha   90.00
_cell.angle_beta   90.00
_cell.angle_gamma   90.00
#
_symmetry.space_group_name_H-M   'P 1'
#
loop_
_entity.id
_entity.type
_entity.pdbx_description
1 polymer ?
#
loop_
_entity_poly.entity_id
_entity_poly.type
_entity_poly.pdbx_seq_one_letter_code
_entity_poly.pdbx_strand_id
1 'polypeptide(L)'
;MNLNILKEYRHEVYGCFGPAKDALFNTVDALLTEDRAKSFPELSLSPHFERRWPSLYEGLEDGKIDQKRLQEVFARFLPQSHVQDLVWVGIDVSGIARPRARTSADRSALYVHNLPECKKPITFGWQFSTAVVLPQPRAVGRMCSISNVSAPKRQRRR
;
A
#
# COMPACT_ATOMS: atom_id res chain seq x y z
N MET A 1 -3.20 -23.76 0.37
CA MET A 1 -3.33 -22.57 -0.52
C MET A 1 -3.30 -23.07 -1.96
N ASN A 2 -4.26 -22.68 -2.80
CA ASN A 2 -4.28 -23.12 -4.19
C ASN A 2 -3.28 -22.26 -5.00
N LEU A 3 -2.20 -22.87 -5.49
CA LEU A 3 -1.14 -22.18 -6.22
C LEU A 3 -1.66 -21.51 -7.53
N ASN A 4 -2.67 -22.11 -8.15
CA ASN A 4 -3.26 -21.55 -9.37
C ASN A 4 -3.96 -20.22 -9.10
N ILE A 5 -4.70 -20.10 -8.00
CA ILE A 5 -5.33 -18.84 -7.59
C ILE A 5 -4.27 -17.77 -7.33
N LEU A 6 -3.15 -18.13 -6.71
CA LEU A 6 -2.07 -17.17 -6.49
C LEU A 6 -1.43 -16.71 -7.81
N LYS A 7 -1.22 -17.60 -8.76
CA LYS A 7 -0.69 -17.26 -10.08
C LYS A 7 -1.64 -16.33 -10.83
N GLU A 8 -2.93 -16.66 -10.81
CA GLU A 8 -3.98 -15.82 -11.42
C GLU A 8 -4.03 -14.43 -10.80
N TYR A 9 -4.07 -14.36 -9.47
CA TYR A 9 -4.00 -13.09 -8.74
C TYR A 9 -2.78 -12.25 -9.14
N ARG A 10 -1.58 -12.84 -9.16
CA ARG A 10 -0.36 -12.15 -9.55
C ARG A 10 -0.42 -11.64 -10.99
N HIS A 11 -0.97 -12.43 -11.90
CA HIS A 11 -1.15 -12.03 -13.29
C HIS A 11 -2.09 -10.84 -13.43
N GLU A 12 -3.22 -10.86 -12.73
CA GLU A 12 -4.19 -9.76 -12.72
C GLU A 12 -3.60 -8.49 -12.11
N VAL A 13 -2.87 -8.60 -11.00
CA VAL A 13 -2.16 -7.46 -10.38
C VAL A 13 -1.13 -6.87 -11.34
N TYR A 14 -0.33 -7.72 -12.02
CA TYR A 14 0.62 -7.26 -13.04
C TYR A 14 -0.07 -6.48 -14.16
N GLY A 15 -1.26 -6.89 -14.56
CA GLY A 15 -2.10 -6.19 -15.54
C GLY A 15 -2.60 -4.81 -15.10
N CYS A 16 -2.51 -4.47 -13.79
CA CYS A 16 -2.87 -3.16 -13.26
C CYS A 16 -1.75 -2.12 -13.38
N PHE A 17 -0.53 -2.54 -13.71
CA PHE A 17 0.59 -1.63 -13.92
C PHE A 17 0.65 -1.19 -15.38
N GLY A 18 0.85 0.10 -15.59
CA GLY A 18 1.04 0.74 -16.89
C GLY A 18 2.53 0.82 -17.28
N PRO A 19 3.06 2.02 -17.62
CA PRO A 19 4.48 2.21 -17.89
C PRO A 19 5.34 1.68 -16.75
N ALA A 20 6.54 1.19 -17.08
CA ALA A 20 7.52 0.61 -16.14
C ALA A 20 6.97 -0.57 -15.31
N LYS A 21 5.96 -1.28 -15.81
CA LYS A 21 5.26 -2.35 -15.08
C LYS A 21 6.17 -3.43 -14.51
N ASP A 22 7.21 -3.84 -15.26
CA ASP A 22 8.13 -4.87 -14.78
C ASP A 22 8.96 -4.39 -13.59
N ALA A 23 9.42 -3.14 -13.60
CA ALA A 23 10.17 -2.56 -12.50
C ALA A 23 9.29 -2.38 -11.27
N LEU A 24 8.04 -1.91 -11.46
CA LEU A 24 7.05 -1.80 -10.38
C LEU A 24 6.71 -3.18 -9.80
N PHE A 25 6.53 -4.20 -10.63
CA PHE A 25 6.17 -5.53 -10.17
C PHE A 25 7.31 -6.21 -9.43
N ASN A 26 8.57 -6.08 -9.91
CA ASN A 26 9.74 -6.51 -9.15
C ASN A 26 9.86 -5.77 -7.81
N THR A 27 9.51 -4.48 -7.76
CA THR A 27 9.48 -3.72 -6.50
C THR A 27 8.43 -4.29 -5.54
N VAL A 28 7.26 -4.67 -6.03
CA VAL A 28 6.22 -5.33 -5.22
C VAL A 28 6.73 -6.68 -4.70
N ASP A 29 7.37 -7.49 -5.53
CA ASP A 29 7.93 -8.77 -5.11
C ASP A 29 9.02 -8.60 -4.04
N ALA A 30 9.90 -7.62 -4.22
CA ALA A 30 10.91 -7.30 -3.23
C ALA A 30 10.28 -6.83 -1.90
N LEU A 31 9.26 -5.97 -1.94
CA LEU A 31 8.53 -5.52 -0.74
C LEU A 31 7.81 -6.66 0.00
N LEU A 32 7.31 -7.66 -0.71
CA LEU A 32 6.61 -8.80 -0.12
C LEU A 32 7.55 -9.83 0.51
N THR A 33 8.81 -9.87 0.08
CA THR A 33 9.77 -10.89 0.46
C THR A 33 10.87 -10.37 1.38
N GLU A 34 11.09 -9.06 1.42
CA GLU A 34 12.15 -8.42 2.17
C GLU A 34 11.61 -7.71 3.41
N ASP A 35 11.96 -8.22 4.60
CA ASP A 35 11.49 -7.70 5.88
C ASP A 35 12.47 -6.71 6.54
N ARG A 36 13.70 -6.61 6.04
CA ARG A 36 14.80 -5.85 6.66
C ARG A 36 15.19 -4.58 5.92
N ALA A 37 14.80 -4.45 4.66
CA ALA A 37 15.15 -3.29 3.86
C ALA A 37 14.53 -2.01 4.44
N LYS A 38 15.36 -1.02 4.78
CA LYS A 38 14.95 0.28 5.33
C LYS A 38 15.00 1.40 4.31
N SER A 39 15.47 1.11 3.10
CA SER A 39 15.63 2.08 2.02
C SER A 39 15.43 1.44 0.66
N PHE A 40 15.14 2.25 -0.35
CA PHE A 40 15.02 1.76 -1.73
C PHE A 40 16.32 1.11 -2.26
N PRO A 41 17.52 1.65 -2.00
CA PRO A 41 18.76 0.93 -2.37
C PRO A 41 18.85 -0.46 -1.75
N GLU A 42 18.51 -0.62 -0.48
CA GLU A 42 18.50 -1.94 0.17
C GLU A 42 17.44 -2.86 -0.46
N LEU A 43 16.27 -2.33 -0.76
CA LEU A 43 15.21 -3.09 -1.42
C LEU A 43 15.65 -3.60 -2.80
N SER A 44 16.42 -2.81 -3.53
CA SER A 44 16.96 -3.21 -4.84
C SER A 44 18.01 -4.31 -4.78
N LEU A 45 18.51 -4.65 -3.59
CA LEU A 45 19.43 -5.78 -3.36
C LEU A 45 18.67 -7.09 -3.10
N SER A 46 17.35 -7.06 -2.99
CA SER A 46 16.54 -8.27 -2.85
C SER A 46 16.78 -9.23 -4.03
N PRO A 47 16.90 -10.54 -3.79
CA PRO A 47 17.03 -11.52 -4.87
C PRO A 47 15.81 -11.59 -5.79
N HIS A 48 14.69 -11.01 -5.37
CA HIS A 48 13.45 -10.90 -6.16
C HIS A 48 13.37 -9.61 -6.97
N PHE A 49 14.36 -8.71 -6.84
CA PHE A 49 14.50 -7.54 -7.68
C PHE A 49 15.51 -7.83 -8.80
N GLU A 50 15.05 -8.33 -9.93
CA GLU A 50 15.87 -8.82 -11.03
C GLU A 50 16.54 -7.70 -11.86
N ARG A 51 16.27 -6.43 -11.51
CA ARG A 51 16.74 -5.27 -12.24
C ARG A 51 17.83 -4.53 -11.47
N ARG A 52 18.50 -3.60 -12.16
CA ARG A 52 19.49 -2.71 -11.51
C ARG A 52 18.76 -1.66 -10.65
N TRP A 53 19.40 -1.20 -9.59
CA TRP A 53 18.85 -0.23 -8.65
C TRP A 53 18.25 1.05 -9.29
N PRO A 54 18.78 1.64 -10.41
CA PRO A 54 18.17 2.82 -11.02
C PRO A 54 16.75 2.55 -11.51
N SER A 55 16.47 1.35 -12.02
CA SER A 55 15.14 1.04 -12.55
C SER A 55 14.03 1.00 -11.49
N LEU A 56 14.40 0.88 -10.20
CA LEU A 56 13.44 1.04 -9.11
C LEU A 56 12.96 2.49 -9.03
N TYR A 57 13.88 3.45 -9.08
CA TYR A 57 13.54 4.89 -9.04
C TYR A 57 12.80 5.32 -10.30
N GLU A 58 13.28 4.92 -11.47
CA GLU A 58 12.61 5.16 -12.76
C GLU A 58 11.20 4.56 -12.76
N GLY A 59 11.04 3.35 -12.22
CA GLY A 59 9.75 2.71 -12.07
C GLY A 59 8.79 3.47 -11.15
N LEU A 60 9.28 4.08 -10.09
CA LEU A 60 8.47 4.91 -9.19
C LEU A 60 8.15 6.28 -9.77
N GLU A 61 9.03 6.85 -10.61
CA GLU A 61 8.85 8.16 -11.25
C GLU A 61 7.89 8.08 -12.44
N ASP A 62 8.12 7.15 -13.34
CA ASP A 62 7.40 7.01 -14.61
C ASP A 62 6.22 6.05 -14.54
N GLY A 63 6.22 5.20 -13.52
CA GLY A 63 5.24 4.14 -13.36
C GLY A 63 3.84 4.66 -13.06
N LYS A 64 2.84 3.96 -13.59
CA LYS A 64 1.43 4.23 -13.31
C LYS A 64 0.73 2.97 -12.87
N ILE A 65 -0.14 3.13 -11.88
CA ILE A 65 -0.99 2.05 -11.36
C ILE A 65 -2.44 2.41 -11.62
N ASP A 66 -3.16 1.53 -12.30
CA ASP A 66 -4.62 1.62 -12.39
C ASP A 66 -5.22 1.21 -11.04
N GLN A 67 -5.41 2.21 -10.19
CA GLN A 67 -5.93 2.00 -8.83
C GLN A 67 -7.32 1.37 -8.83
N LYS A 68 -8.19 1.77 -9.78
CA LYS A 68 -9.55 1.25 -9.85
C LYS A 68 -9.55 -0.24 -10.18
N ARG A 69 -8.82 -0.61 -11.22
CA ARG A 69 -8.65 -2.02 -11.60
C ARG A 69 -8.00 -2.84 -10.50
N LEU A 70 -6.99 -2.29 -9.83
CA LEU A 70 -6.32 -2.95 -8.72
C LEU A 70 -7.29 -3.22 -7.55
N GLN A 71 -8.15 -2.28 -7.22
CA GLN A 71 -9.19 -2.46 -6.20
C GLN A 71 -10.21 -3.54 -6.60
N GLU A 72 -10.62 -3.59 -7.87
CA GLU A 72 -11.51 -4.63 -8.40
C GLU A 72 -10.85 -6.03 -8.33
N VAL A 73 -9.55 -6.12 -8.65
CA VAL A 73 -8.77 -7.36 -8.51
C VAL A 73 -8.73 -7.78 -7.05
N PHE A 74 -8.37 -6.89 -6.14
CA PHE A 74 -8.37 -7.19 -4.70
C PHE A 74 -9.73 -7.70 -4.22
N ALA A 75 -10.81 -7.02 -4.58
CA ALA A 75 -12.16 -7.40 -4.18
C ALA A 75 -12.55 -8.81 -4.68
N ARG A 76 -12.14 -9.17 -5.91
CA ARG A 76 -12.41 -10.48 -6.52
C ARG A 76 -11.71 -11.62 -5.80
N PHE A 77 -10.48 -11.39 -5.34
CA PHE A 77 -9.66 -12.41 -4.70
C PHE A 77 -9.77 -12.41 -3.17
N LEU A 78 -10.65 -11.58 -2.61
CA LEU A 78 -10.97 -11.67 -1.18
C LEU A 78 -11.54 -13.06 -0.85
N PRO A 79 -11.20 -13.61 0.33
CA PRO A 79 -11.84 -14.83 0.80
C PRO A 79 -13.36 -14.65 0.79
N GLN A 80 -14.04 -15.48 0.03
CA GLN A 80 -15.50 -15.53 0.05
C GLN A 80 -15.94 -16.03 1.42
N SER A 81 -16.60 -15.18 2.20
CA SER A 81 -17.35 -15.65 3.36
C SER A 81 -18.62 -16.34 2.86
N HIS A 82 -19.03 -17.41 3.54
CA HIS A 82 -20.33 -18.02 3.27
C HIS A 82 -21.43 -16.95 3.41
N VAL A 83 -22.46 -17.03 2.57
CA VAL A 83 -23.53 -16.00 2.39
C VAL A 83 -24.20 -15.53 3.70
N GLN A 84 -24.00 -16.24 4.81
CA GLN A 84 -24.55 -15.90 6.13
C GLN A 84 -23.51 -15.36 7.13
N ASP A 85 -22.24 -15.27 6.76
CA ASP A 85 -21.19 -14.87 7.67
C ASP A 85 -20.95 -13.36 7.60
N LEU A 86 -20.86 -12.74 8.77
CA LEU A 86 -20.45 -11.33 8.89
C LEU A 86 -18.99 -11.17 8.44
N VAL A 87 -18.75 -10.18 7.59
CA VAL A 87 -17.39 -9.77 7.21
C VAL A 87 -16.93 -8.69 8.18
N TRP A 88 -15.89 -8.99 8.95
CA TRP A 88 -15.27 -8.01 9.84
C TRP A 88 -14.25 -7.18 9.07
N VAL A 89 -14.39 -5.86 9.12
CA VAL A 89 -13.47 -4.91 8.49
C VAL A 89 -12.87 -4.02 9.55
N GLY A 90 -11.56 -4.08 9.70
CA GLY A 90 -10.79 -3.12 10.49
C GLY A 90 -10.43 -1.92 9.63
N ILE A 91 -10.59 -0.71 10.16
CA ILE A 91 -10.16 0.53 9.51
C ILE A 91 -9.17 1.22 10.42
N ASP A 92 -7.99 1.53 9.87
CA ASP A 92 -6.96 2.29 10.57
C ASP A 92 -6.56 3.53 9.76
N VAL A 93 -6.18 4.58 10.48
CA VAL A 93 -5.68 5.82 9.88
C VAL A 93 -4.23 6.02 10.29
N SER A 94 -3.35 5.93 9.32
CA SER A 94 -1.92 6.10 9.51
C SER A 94 -1.41 7.39 8.89
N GLY A 95 -0.52 8.09 9.60
CA GLY A 95 0.09 9.33 9.14
C GLY A 95 1.56 9.16 8.78
N ILE A 96 1.97 9.71 7.65
CA ILE A 96 3.39 9.84 7.28
C ILE A 96 3.82 11.28 7.49
N ALA A 97 4.61 11.52 8.55
CA ALA A 97 5.11 12.86 8.85
C ALA A 97 6.12 13.34 7.79
N ARG A 98 5.89 14.52 7.26
CA ARG A 98 6.75 15.22 6.29
C ARG A 98 6.84 16.71 6.61
N PRO A 99 7.35 17.11 7.79
CA PRO A 99 7.34 18.49 8.25
C PRO A 99 8.15 19.43 7.36
N ARG A 100 9.19 18.92 6.71
CA ARG A 100 10.09 19.70 5.85
C ARG A 100 9.65 19.78 4.39
N ALA A 101 8.68 19.00 3.94
CA ALA A 101 8.17 19.02 2.56
C ALA A 101 7.20 20.19 2.34
N ARG A 102 7.68 21.44 2.45
CA ARG A 102 6.86 22.66 2.42
C ARG A 102 6.17 22.91 1.08
N THR A 103 6.74 22.40 0.00
CA THR A 103 6.24 22.55 -1.37
C THR A 103 5.21 21.49 -1.78
N SER A 104 4.97 20.49 -0.95
CA SER A 104 3.98 19.45 -1.25
C SER A 104 2.56 20.01 -1.11
N ALA A 105 1.82 20.01 -2.22
CA ALA A 105 0.49 20.59 -2.32
C ALA A 105 -0.58 19.85 -1.49
N ASP A 106 -0.38 18.54 -1.26
CA ASP A 106 -1.37 17.66 -0.65
C ASP A 106 -1.10 17.40 0.84
N ARG A 107 -0.15 18.12 1.41
CA ARG A 107 0.21 17.98 2.81
C ARG A 107 -0.84 18.61 3.72
N SER A 108 -1.29 17.85 4.71
CA SER A 108 -2.26 18.30 5.74
C SER A 108 -1.63 18.31 7.13
N ALA A 109 -2.30 18.95 8.07
CA ALA A 109 -1.94 18.86 9.49
C ALA A 109 -2.30 17.46 10.01
N LEU A 110 -1.35 16.81 10.68
CA LEU A 110 -1.48 15.50 11.30
C LEU A 110 -1.41 15.64 12.82
N TYR A 111 -2.29 14.93 13.50
CA TYR A 111 -2.19 14.77 14.94
C TYR A 111 -1.36 13.54 15.27
N VAL A 112 -0.28 13.70 16.03
CA VAL A 112 0.64 12.61 16.36
C VAL A 112 0.72 12.46 17.88
N HIS A 113 0.22 11.35 18.38
CA HIS A 113 0.16 11.09 19.82
C HIS A 113 1.51 10.71 20.46
N ASN A 114 2.49 10.24 19.66
CA ASN A 114 3.68 9.53 20.14
C ASN A 114 5.02 10.22 19.81
N LEU A 115 5.05 11.54 19.64
CA LEU A 115 6.31 12.25 19.50
C LEU A 115 6.76 12.74 20.90
N PRO A 116 7.78 12.11 21.52
CA PRO A 116 8.17 12.39 22.89
C PRO A 116 8.73 13.81 23.11
N GLU A 117 9.08 14.53 22.05
CA GLU A 117 9.74 15.84 22.13
C GLU A 117 8.94 17.01 21.55
N CYS A 118 7.71 16.80 21.08
CA CYS A 118 6.90 17.89 20.53
C CYS A 118 5.96 18.49 21.58
N LYS A 119 6.22 19.74 21.95
CA LYS A 119 5.29 20.55 22.78
C LYS A 119 3.91 20.73 22.12
N LYS A 120 3.78 20.49 20.82
CA LYS A 120 2.52 20.51 20.07
C LYS A 120 2.38 19.17 19.33
N PRO A 121 1.32 18.41 19.59
CA PRO A 121 1.11 17.11 18.97
C PRO A 121 0.65 17.22 17.50
N ILE A 122 1.07 18.26 16.79
CA ILE A 122 0.68 18.55 15.42
C ILE A 122 1.93 18.60 14.54
N THR A 123 1.96 17.80 13.51
CA THR A 123 2.95 17.84 12.42
C THR A 123 2.25 17.99 11.08
N PHE A 124 3.02 18.02 9.99
CA PHE A 124 2.49 18.09 8.64
C PHE A 124 2.93 16.85 7.85
N GLY A 125 2.04 16.32 7.03
CA GLY A 125 2.32 15.14 6.23
C GLY A 125 1.09 14.65 5.46
N TRP A 126 1.04 13.37 5.18
CA TRP A 126 -0.08 12.73 4.51
C TRP A 126 -0.79 11.74 5.44
N GLN A 127 -2.10 11.66 5.32
CA GLN A 127 -2.91 10.64 6.00
C GLN A 127 -3.39 9.61 5.00
N PHE A 128 -3.30 8.35 5.43
CA PHE A 128 -3.79 7.20 4.68
C PHE A 128 -4.80 6.45 5.54
N SER A 129 -5.89 6.04 4.93
CA SER A 129 -6.84 5.13 5.56
C SER A 129 -6.65 3.74 4.95
N THR A 130 -6.43 2.77 5.81
CA THR A 130 -6.27 1.37 5.43
C THR A 130 -7.50 0.59 5.91
N ALA A 131 -8.16 -0.11 5.00
CA ALA A 131 -9.22 -1.06 5.32
C ALA A 131 -8.68 -2.49 5.20
N VAL A 132 -8.87 -3.29 6.23
CA VAL A 132 -8.39 -4.68 6.29
C VAL A 132 -9.56 -5.59 6.57
N VAL A 133 -9.73 -6.63 5.76
CA VAL A 133 -10.67 -7.70 6.06
C VAL A 133 -10.05 -8.60 7.11
N LEU A 134 -10.70 -8.69 8.28
CA LEU A 134 -10.23 -9.50 9.37
C LEU A 134 -10.68 -10.95 9.19
N PRO A 135 -9.81 -11.94 9.46
CA PRO A 135 -10.21 -13.34 9.42
C PRO A 135 -11.22 -13.62 10.53
N GLN A 136 -12.18 -14.46 10.25
CA GLN A 136 -13.09 -14.93 11.28
C GLN A 136 -12.33 -15.73 12.37
N PRO A 137 -12.80 -15.73 13.63
CA PRO A 137 -12.10 -16.36 14.77
C PRO A 137 -11.75 -17.84 14.60
N ARG A 138 -12.38 -18.53 13.63
CA ARG A 138 -12.13 -19.94 13.31
C ARG A 138 -11.04 -20.20 12.30
N ALA A 139 -10.51 -19.15 11.65
CA ALA A 139 -9.45 -19.25 10.65
C ALA A 139 -8.20 -18.52 11.13
N VAL A 140 -7.49 -19.12 12.08
CA VAL A 140 -6.15 -18.63 12.48
C VAL A 140 -5.23 -18.68 11.25
N GLY A 141 -4.81 -17.54 10.75
CA GLY A 141 -3.67 -17.45 9.85
C GLY A 141 -3.80 -16.70 8.52
N ARG A 142 -4.84 -15.92 8.24
CA ARG A 142 -4.91 -15.15 7.00
C ARG A 142 -5.41 -13.74 7.22
N MET A 143 -4.48 -12.78 7.23
CA MET A 143 -4.81 -11.37 7.08
C MET A 143 -4.69 -11.02 5.60
N CYS A 144 -5.78 -10.56 4.99
CA CYS A 144 -5.75 -9.88 3.69
C CYS A 144 -6.00 -8.39 3.95
N SER A 145 -5.04 -7.54 3.60
CA SER A 145 -5.19 -6.09 3.71
C SER A 145 -5.56 -5.47 2.37
N ILE A 146 -6.58 -4.64 2.38
CA ILE A 146 -6.90 -3.74 1.28
C ILE A 146 -6.59 -2.33 1.77
N SER A 147 -5.54 -1.74 1.25
CA SER A 147 -5.24 -0.34 1.52
C SER A 147 -5.96 0.55 0.50
N ASN A 148 -6.93 1.33 0.95
CA ASN A 148 -7.48 2.43 0.19
C ASN A 148 -6.64 3.67 0.47
N VAL A 149 -5.82 4.06 -0.50
CA VAL A 149 -5.21 5.39 -0.51
C VAL A 149 -6.28 6.37 -0.94
N SER A 150 -6.99 6.95 0.01
CA SER A 150 -7.86 8.09 -0.28
C SER A 150 -6.99 9.33 -0.34
N ALA A 151 -6.85 9.90 -1.55
CA ALA A 151 -6.29 11.24 -1.69
C ALA A 151 -7.10 12.23 -0.82
N PRO A 152 -6.46 13.17 -0.12
CA PRO A 152 -7.16 14.13 0.69
C PRO A 152 -8.13 14.93 -0.18
N LYS A 153 -9.41 14.99 0.22
CA LYS A 153 -10.42 15.82 -0.44
C LYS A 153 -9.92 17.27 -0.42
N ARG A 154 -9.73 17.85 -1.60
CA ARG A 154 -9.47 19.27 -1.76
C ARG A 154 -10.59 20.05 -1.07
N GLN A 155 -10.34 20.60 0.11
CA GLN A 155 -11.19 21.64 0.66
C GLN A 155 -11.02 22.87 -0.24
N ARG A 156 -12.03 23.16 -1.07
CA ARG A 156 -12.14 24.45 -1.73
C ARG A 156 -12.27 25.50 -0.63
N ARG A 157 -11.24 26.30 -0.43
CA ARG A 157 -11.38 27.55 0.31
C ARG A 157 -12.35 28.44 -0.46
N ARG A 158 -13.43 28.80 0.18
CA ARG A 158 -14.23 29.99 -0.17
C ARG A 158 -13.50 31.23 0.30
#